data_4f2ec65257e00c6a40b9c5a6cff32570
#
_entry.id   4f2ec65257e00c6a40b9c5a6cff32570
#
_cell.length_a   1.000
_cell.length_b   1.000
_cell.length_c   1.000
_cell.angle_alpha   90.00
_cell.angle_beta   90.00
_cell.angle_gamma   90.00
#
_symmetry.space_group_name_H-M   'P 1'
#
loop_
_entity.id
_entity.type
_entity.pdbx_description
1 polymer ?
#
loop_
_entity_poly.entity_id
_entity_poly.type
_entity_poly.pdbx_seq_one_letter_code
_entity_poly.pdbx_strand_id
1 'polypeptide(L)'
;LLLILVLIGTTFGFWTFNRHPASIFMGDSGSLFLGYALATLSIWATESPGGGQSILPLLILAIPLLDTLFSLFRRFLKGIPFYSADQDHLHHRLIAKGYSPPQAMLLLVSLSGFFGGLALVAFRKAHLQGFVYLAGVILAYLILYWLEYDIIRKPLTLFAGQNDNRKRRSLMLSLGDNINEFLAKDPDQESILRSFRYWMELAGVSEYEIFLRNSSIYKSSSA
;
A
#
# COMPACT_ATOMS: atom_id res chain seq x y z
N LEU A 1 -28.24 -4.88 -16.36
CA LEU A 1 -28.76 -5.41 -15.08
C LEU A 1 -28.24 -6.82 -14.80
N LEU A 2 -28.34 -7.77 -15.77
CA LEU A 2 -27.92 -9.17 -15.58
C LEU A 2 -26.45 -9.29 -15.12
N LEU A 3 -25.52 -8.60 -15.76
CA LEU A 3 -24.09 -8.61 -15.41
C LEU A 3 -23.85 -8.13 -13.97
N ILE A 4 -24.58 -7.12 -13.51
CA ILE A 4 -24.47 -6.61 -12.14
C ILE A 4 -24.97 -7.66 -11.16
N LEU A 5 -26.10 -8.33 -11.45
CA LEU A 5 -26.63 -9.39 -10.58
C LEU A 5 -25.68 -10.60 -10.50
N VAL A 6 -25.07 -10.98 -11.62
CA VAL A 6 -24.06 -12.05 -11.66
C VAL A 6 -22.83 -11.64 -10.83
N LEU A 7 -22.35 -10.41 -10.96
CA LEU A 7 -21.19 -9.92 -10.19
C LEU A 7 -21.50 -9.89 -8.69
N ILE A 8 -22.69 -9.42 -8.30
CA ILE A 8 -23.12 -9.44 -6.89
C ILE A 8 -23.20 -10.88 -6.38
N GLY A 9 -23.83 -11.78 -7.12
CA GLY A 9 -24.00 -13.19 -6.71
C GLY A 9 -22.66 -13.92 -6.55
N THR A 10 -21.75 -13.75 -7.50
CA THR A 10 -20.40 -14.37 -7.46
C THR A 10 -19.55 -13.79 -6.33
N THR A 11 -19.59 -12.46 -6.12
CA THR A 11 -18.87 -11.81 -5.03
C THR A 11 -19.42 -12.22 -3.67
N PHE A 12 -20.73 -12.31 -3.52
CA PHE A 12 -21.36 -12.77 -2.30
C PHE A 12 -21.05 -14.26 -2.02
N GLY A 13 -21.09 -15.11 -3.04
CA GLY A 13 -20.69 -16.52 -2.94
C GLY A 13 -19.22 -16.64 -2.49
N PHE A 14 -18.31 -15.89 -3.10
CA PHE A 14 -16.92 -15.86 -2.69
C PHE A 14 -16.75 -15.37 -1.24
N TRP A 15 -17.46 -14.32 -0.83
CA TRP A 15 -17.38 -13.76 0.51
C TRP A 15 -17.69 -14.78 1.61
N THR A 16 -18.58 -15.74 1.37
CA THR A 16 -18.90 -16.78 2.36
C THR A 16 -17.69 -17.63 2.75
N PHE A 17 -16.74 -17.82 1.84
CA PHE A 17 -15.48 -18.55 2.06
C PHE A 17 -14.30 -17.66 2.43
N ASN A 18 -14.34 -16.38 2.08
CA ASN A 18 -13.27 -15.42 2.37
C ASN A 18 -13.42 -14.73 3.72
N ARG A 19 -14.63 -14.71 4.32
CA ARG A 19 -14.83 -14.14 5.67
C ARG A 19 -13.98 -14.85 6.71
N HIS A 20 -13.56 -14.12 7.73
CA HIS A 20 -12.70 -14.65 8.81
C HIS A 20 -13.39 -15.79 9.62
N PRO A 21 -12.71 -16.93 9.89
CA PRO A 21 -11.43 -17.35 9.34
C PRO A 21 -11.54 -17.74 7.86
N ALA A 22 -10.70 -17.11 7.01
CA ALA A 22 -10.80 -17.33 5.56
C ALA A 22 -10.28 -18.71 5.17
N SER A 23 -11.07 -19.44 4.37
CA SER A 23 -10.67 -20.71 3.76
C SER A 23 -10.11 -20.54 2.34
N ILE A 24 -10.48 -19.44 1.66
CA ILE A 24 -10.02 -19.11 0.31
C ILE A 24 -9.65 -17.63 0.24
N PHE A 25 -8.56 -17.32 -0.45
CA PHE A 25 -8.13 -15.96 -0.73
C PHE A 25 -8.33 -15.61 -2.19
N MET A 26 -8.70 -14.36 -2.47
CA MET A 26 -8.99 -13.89 -3.83
C MET A 26 -7.74 -13.83 -4.72
N GLY A 27 -6.59 -13.45 -4.15
CA GLY A 27 -5.36 -13.22 -4.88
C GLY A 27 -5.45 -12.04 -5.84
N ASP A 28 -4.34 -11.78 -6.55
CA ASP A 28 -4.24 -10.66 -7.49
C ASP A 28 -5.17 -10.82 -8.69
N SER A 29 -5.32 -12.05 -9.20
CA SER A 29 -6.19 -12.31 -10.35
C SER A 29 -7.64 -11.95 -10.09
N GLY A 30 -8.16 -12.28 -8.90
CA GLY A 30 -9.55 -11.97 -8.54
C GLY A 30 -9.74 -10.48 -8.24
N SER A 31 -8.81 -9.84 -7.55
CA SER A 31 -8.88 -8.41 -7.25
C SER A 31 -8.78 -7.55 -8.51
N LEU A 32 -7.88 -7.88 -9.45
CA LEU A 32 -7.76 -7.21 -10.74
C LEU A 32 -9.01 -7.41 -11.61
N PHE A 33 -9.57 -8.63 -11.63
CA PHE A 33 -10.82 -8.89 -12.34
C PHE A 33 -11.98 -8.06 -11.79
N LEU A 34 -12.16 -8.01 -10.47
CA LEU A 34 -13.20 -7.18 -9.84
C LEU A 34 -13.00 -5.70 -10.13
N GLY A 35 -11.77 -5.20 -10.02
CA GLY A 35 -11.44 -3.81 -10.33
C GLY A 35 -11.77 -3.47 -11.79
N TYR A 36 -11.39 -4.32 -12.73
CA TYR A 36 -11.71 -4.14 -14.15
C TYR A 36 -13.22 -4.18 -14.42
N ALA A 37 -13.93 -5.15 -13.85
CA ALA A 37 -15.38 -5.29 -14.01
C ALA A 37 -16.12 -4.05 -13.46
N LEU A 38 -15.75 -3.57 -12.26
CA LEU A 38 -16.33 -2.38 -11.66
C LEU A 38 -16.05 -1.12 -12.48
N ALA A 39 -14.82 -0.95 -12.98
CA ALA A 39 -14.45 0.18 -13.83
C ALA A 39 -15.24 0.18 -15.14
N THR A 40 -15.32 -0.97 -15.82
CA THR A 40 -16.05 -1.12 -17.08
C THR A 40 -17.55 -0.86 -16.90
N LEU A 41 -18.16 -1.44 -15.85
CA LEU A 41 -19.57 -1.20 -15.53
C LEU A 41 -19.85 0.28 -15.18
N SER A 42 -18.90 0.93 -14.51
CA SER A 42 -19.00 2.35 -14.16
C SER A 42 -18.99 3.24 -15.41
N ILE A 43 -18.07 3.00 -16.35
CA ILE A 43 -18.00 3.73 -17.62
C ILE A 43 -19.31 3.51 -18.41
N TRP A 44 -19.73 2.26 -18.53
CA TRP A 44 -20.96 1.94 -19.27
C TRP A 44 -22.22 2.56 -18.66
N ALA A 45 -22.28 2.63 -17.33
CA ALA A 45 -23.39 3.29 -16.64
C ALA A 45 -23.42 4.82 -16.92
N THR A 46 -22.28 5.47 -17.09
CA THR A 46 -22.21 6.91 -17.38
C THR A 46 -22.55 7.24 -18.83
N GLU A 47 -22.31 6.34 -19.78
CA GLU A 47 -22.63 6.49 -21.19
C GLU A 47 -24.12 6.23 -21.50
N SER A 48 -24.86 5.61 -20.57
CA SER A 48 -26.28 5.30 -20.76
C SER A 48 -27.15 6.56 -20.73
N PRO A 49 -28.23 6.64 -21.55
CA PRO A 49 -29.18 7.76 -21.51
C PRO A 49 -29.76 7.95 -20.11
N GLY A 50 -29.53 9.11 -19.50
CA GLY A 50 -29.87 9.39 -18.10
C GLY A 50 -28.81 8.97 -17.10
N GLY A 51 -27.71 8.39 -17.54
CA GLY A 51 -26.50 8.15 -16.77
C GLY A 51 -25.87 9.50 -16.41
N GLY A 52 -26.19 9.99 -15.22
CA GLY A 52 -25.64 11.24 -14.73
C GLY A 52 -24.14 11.11 -14.47
N GLN A 53 -23.52 12.22 -14.47
CA GLN A 53 -22.10 12.54 -14.32
C GLN A 53 -21.14 11.49 -13.71
N SER A 54 -20.02 11.35 -14.38
CA SER A 54 -18.92 10.38 -14.26
C SER A 54 -18.25 10.25 -12.88
N ILE A 55 -18.60 11.05 -11.88
CA ILE A 55 -17.94 11.08 -10.56
C ILE A 55 -18.57 10.10 -9.55
N LEU A 56 -19.81 9.64 -9.79
CA LEU A 56 -20.50 8.71 -8.86
C LEU A 56 -19.72 7.42 -8.57
N PRO A 57 -19.10 6.76 -9.58
CA PRO A 57 -18.27 5.58 -9.33
C PRO A 57 -17.09 5.85 -8.42
N LEU A 58 -16.49 7.04 -8.48
CA LEU A 58 -15.38 7.43 -7.60
C LEU A 58 -15.83 7.53 -6.15
N LEU A 59 -17.08 7.97 -5.91
CA LEU A 59 -17.64 8.01 -4.56
C LEU A 59 -17.89 6.59 -4.02
N ILE A 60 -18.45 5.70 -4.83
CA ILE A 60 -18.69 4.30 -4.44
C ILE A 60 -17.38 3.58 -4.11
N LEU A 61 -16.33 3.84 -4.89
CA LEU A 61 -15.01 3.26 -4.73
C LEU A 61 -14.07 4.11 -3.86
N ALA A 62 -14.60 5.11 -3.14
CA ALA A 62 -13.79 6.09 -2.41
C ALA A 62 -12.78 5.44 -1.46
N ILE A 63 -13.20 4.47 -0.64
CA ILE A 63 -12.33 3.83 0.35
C ILE A 63 -11.17 3.04 -0.30
N PRO A 64 -11.40 2.12 -1.26
CA PRO A 64 -10.30 1.45 -1.96
C PRO A 64 -9.37 2.39 -2.72
N LEU A 65 -9.93 3.43 -3.37
CA LEU A 65 -9.14 4.42 -4.09
C LEU A 65 -8.27 5.25 -3.13
N LEU A 66 -8.83 5.70 -2.01
CA LEU A 66 -8.10 6.44 -0.99
C LEU A 66 -6.96 5.60 -0.41
N ASP A 67 -7.21 4.31 -0.10
CA ASP A 67 -6.18 3.41 0.41
C ASP A 67 -5.01 3.30 -0.56
N THR A 68 -5.29 3.05 -1.83
CA THR A 68 -4.26 2.93 -2.88
C THR A 68 -3.53 4.25 -3.14
N LEU A 69 -4.26 5.35 -3.34
CA LEU A 69 -3.68 6.66 -3.63
C LEU A 69 -2.82 7.14 -2.45
N PHE A 70 -3.29 6.93 -1.23
CA PHE A 70 -2.57 7.35 -0.05
C PHE A 70 -1.31 6.51 0.20
N SER A 71 -1.37 5.20 -0.07
CA SER A 71 -0.21 4.33 -0.07
C SER A 71 0.85 4.79 -1.09
N LEU A 72 0.43 5.10 -2.33
CA LEU A 72 1.31 5.63 -3.37
C LEU A 72 1.91 6.99 -2.98
N PHE A 73 1.10 7.91 -2.45
CA PHE A 73 1.54 9.23 -2.01
C PHE A 73 2.58 9.14 -0.88
N ARG A 74 2.33 8.28 0.10
CA ARG A 74 3.26 8.02 1.19
C ARG A 74 4.59 7.44 0.70
N ARG A 75 4.57 6.49 -0.23
CA ARG A 75 5.78 5.94 -0.86
C ARG A 75 6.55 7.01 -1.61
N PHE A 76 5.84 7.86 -2.36
CA PHE A 76 6.44 8.99 -3.04
C PHE A 76 7.17 9.92 -2.05
N LEU A 77 6.52 10.31 -0.95
CA LEU A 77 7.13 11.14 0.09
C LEU A 77 8.33 10.49 0.77
N LYS A 78 8.31 9.16 0.97
CA LYS A 78 9.41 8.41 1.57
C LYS A 78 10.52 8.05 0.58
N GLY A 79 10.38 8.33 -0.72
CA GLY A 79 11.33 7.94 -1.76
C GLY A 79 11.44 6.43 -1.98
N ILE A 80 10.39 5.67 -1.61
CA ILE A 80 10.31 4.23 -1.75
C ILE A 80 9.76 3.91 -3.14
N PRO A 81 10.31 2.91 -3.87
CA PRO A 81 9.78 2.50 -5.17
C PRO A 81 8.33 2.03 -5.08
N PHE A 82 7.51 2.39 -6.09
CA PHE A 82 6.08 2.04 -6.13
C PHE A 82 5.80 0.54 -6.15
N TYR A 83 6.73 -0.27 -6.65
CA TYR A 83 6.64 -1.72 -6.74
C TYR A 83 7.11 -2.46 -5.47
N SER A 84 7.61 -1.75 -4.45
CA SER A 84 7.98 -2.40 -3.18
C SER A 84 6.74 -2.85 -2.41
N ALA A 85 6.84 -3.94 -1.65
CA ALA A 85 5.75 -4.37 -0.77
C ALA A 85 5.42 -3.28 0.24
N ASP A 86 4.12 -3.03 0.46
CA ASP A 86 3.63 -2.10 1.47
C ASP A 86 2.75 -2.85 2.47
N GLN A 87 3.03 -2.68 3.74
CA GLN A 87 2.24 -3.24 4.84
C GLN A 87 1.42 -2.16 5.56
N ASP A 88 1.35 -0.95 4.98
CA ASP A 88 0.82 0.24 5.64
C ASP A 88 -0.56 0.67 5.06
N HIS A 89 -1.39 -0.30 4.65
CA HIS A 89 -2.76 -0.06 4.19
C HIS A 89 -3.68 0.40 5.34
N LEU A 90 -4.84 0.99 5.02
CA LEU A 90 -5.78 1.55 6.00
C LEU A 90 -6.15 0.55 7.10
N HIS A 91 -6.34 -0.73 6.76
CA HIS A 91 -6.67 -1.76 7.74
C HIS A 91 -5.53 -2.01 8.75
N HIS A 92 -4.26 -2.01 8.29
CA HIS A 92 -3.10 -2.11 9.20
C HIS A 92 -3.01 -0.91 10.14
N ARG A 93 -3.35 0.29 9.65
CA ARG A 93 -3.40 1.49 10.47
C ARG A 93 -4.46 1.45 11.56
N LEU A 94 -5.64 0.89 11.22
CA LEU A 94 -6.68 0.66 12.22
C LEU A 94 -6.23 -0.31 13.30
N ILE A 95 -5.58 -1.42 12.91
CA ILE A 95 -5.02 -2.39 13.85
C ILE A 95 -3.95 -1.73 14.74
N ALA A 96 -3.07 -0.92 14.17
CA ALA A 96 -2.06 -0.16 14.94
C ALA A 96 -2.68 0.84 15.93
N LYS A 97 -3.91 1.31 15.68
CA LYS A 97 -4.70 2.14 16.61
C LYS A 97 -5.45 1.33 17.69
N GLY A 98 -5.31 0.00 17.72
CA GLY A 98 -5.89 -0.88 18.71
C GLY A 98 -7.21 -1.56 18.31
N TYR A 99 -7.66 -1.40 17.06
CA TYR A 99 -8.82 -2.14 16.55
C TYR A 99 -8.47 -3.59 16.29
N SER A 100 -9.36 -4.53 16.61
CA SER A 100 -9.20 -5.92 16.18
C SER A 100 -9.41 -6.05 14.66
N PRO A 101 -8.84 -7.08 13.99
CA PRO A 101 -9.02 -7.27 12.55
C PRO A 101 -10.49 -7.28 12.10
N PRO A 102 -11.44 -7.93 12.79
CA PRO A 102 -12.86 -7.86 12.44
C PRO A 102 -13.45 -6.45 12.58
N GLN A 103 -13.05 -5.70 13.60
CA GLN A 103 -13.51 -4.32 13.80
C GLN A 103 -12.98 -3.39 12.70
N ALA A 104 -11.70 -3.52 12.33
CA ALA A 104 -11.12 -2.75 11.23
C ALA A 104 -11.85 -3.02 9.91
N MET A 105 -12.13 -4.30 9.60
CA MET A 105 -12.89 -4.69 8.43
C MET A 105 -14.31 -4.11 8.45
N LEU A 106 -15.03 -4.25 9.56
CA LEU A 106 -16.40 -3.73 9.71
C LEU A 106 -16.44 -2.22 9.50
N LEU A 107 -15.46 -1.49 10.06
CA LEU A 107 -15.37 -0.05 9.90
C LEU A 107 -15.18 0.34 8.42
N LEU A 108 -14.26 -0.31 7.70
CA LEU A 108 -14.00 -0.03 6.29
C LEU A 108 -15.21 -0.36 5.40
N VAL A 109 -15.89 -1.47 5.66
CA VAL A 109 -17.13 -1.85 4.97
C VAL A 109 -18.25 -0.85 5.25
N SER A 110 -18.41 -0.42 6.50
CA SER A 110 -19.41 0.59 6.89
C SER A 110 -19.15 1.95 6.21
N LEU A 111 -17.88 2.37 6.15
CA LEU A 111 -17.47 3.58 5.44
C LEU A 111 -17.76 3.46 3.94
N SER A 112 -17.42 2.33 3.31
CA SER A 112 -17.72 2.09 1.89
C SER A 112 -19.22 2.12 1.63
N GLY A 113 -20.02 1.52 2.50
CA GLY A 113 -21.49 1.57 2.44
C GLY A 113 -22.04 2.99 2.59
N PHE A 114 -21.45 3.79 3.47
CA PHE A 114 -21.81 5.19 3.65
C PHE A 114 -21.54 6.02 2.39
N PHE A 115 -20.35 5.88 1.78
CA PHE A 115 -20.03 6.55 0.52
C PHE A 115 -20.94 6.07 -0.63
N GLY A 116 -21.28 4.78 -0.67
CA GLY A 116 -22.28 4.24 -1.60
C GLY A 116 -23.66 4.87 -1.41
N GLY A 117 -24.09 5.07 -0.17
CA GLY A 117 -25.31 5.78 0.18
C GLY A 117 -25.30 7.24 -0.28
N LEU A 118 -24.20 7.95 -0.07
CA LEU A 118 -24.02 9.32 -0.58
C LEU A 118 -24.11 9.36 -2.12
N ALA A 119 -23.47 8.40 -2.81
CA ALA A 119 -23.56 8.30 -4.26
C ALA A 119 -25.00 8.10 -4.74
N LEU A 120 -25.79 7.25 -4.04
CA LEU A 120 -27.19 7.02 -4.34
C LEU A 120 -28.04 8.29 -4.16
N VAL A 121 -27.79 9.07 -3.10
CA VAL A 121 -28.45 10.38 -2.89
C VAL A 121 -28.10 11.35 -4.02
N ALA A 122 -26.83 11.45 -4.40
CA ALA A 122 -26.39 12.29 -5.51
C ALA A 122 -27.03 11.87 -6.83
N PHE A 123 -27.17 10.56 -7.08
CA PHE A 123 -27.84 10.05 -8.27
C PHE A 123 -29.31 10.42 -8.32
N ARG A 124 -30.02 10.30 -7.19
CA ARG A 124 -31.47 10.59 -7.10
C ARG A 124 -31.78 12.07 -7.13
N LYS A 125 -30.90 12.91 -6.62
CA LYS A 125 -31.11 14.36 -6.43
C LYS A 125 -29.99 15.16 -7.07
N ALA A 126 -30.08 15.35 -8.39
CA ALA A 126 -29.05 16.03 -9.19
C ALA A 126 -28.67 17.43 -8.67
N HIS A 127 -29.62 18.18 -8.11
CA HIS A 127 -29.35 19.51 -7.51
C HIS A 127 -28.48 19.47 -6.25
N LEU A 128 -28.36 18.30 -5.58
CA LEU A 128 -27.52 18.11 -4.40
C LEU A 128 -26.14 17.55 -4.73
N GLN A 129 -25.87 17.20 -5.97
CA GLN A 129 -24.61 16.52 -6.35
C GLN A 129 -23.37 17.29 -5.89
N GLY A 130 -23.32 18.60 -6.14
CA GLY A 130 -22.18 19.43 -5.72
C GLY A 130 -21.94 19.40 -4.22
N PHE A 131 -23.00 19.47 -3.42
CA PHE A 131 -22.89 19.38 -1.95
C PHE A 131 -22.46 17.99 -1.49
N VAL A 132 -22.96 16.93 -2.12
CA VAL A 132 -22.60 15.54 -1.78
C VAL A 132 -21.14 15.28 -2.12
N TYR A 133 -20.65 15.75 -3.26
CA TYR A 133 -19.24 15.61 -3.61
C TYR A 133 -18.33 16.37 -2.65
N LEU A 134 -18.68 17.62 -2.32
CA LEU A 134 -17.94 18.40 -1.35
C LEU A 134 -17.90 17.72 0.02
N ALA A 135 -19.05 17.26 0.49
CA ALA A 135 -19.15 16.51 1.76
C ALA A 135 -18.33 15.22 1.73
N GLY A 136 -18.36 14.48 0.61
CA GLY A 136 -17.55 13.27 0.40
C GLY A 136 -16.05 13.55 0.47
N VAL A 137 -15.59 14.61 -0.18
CA VAL A 137 -14.17 15.04 -0.16
C VAL A 137 -13.75 15.46 1.25
N ILE A 138 -14.57 16.26 1.94
CA ILE A 138 -14.29 16.68 3.33
C ILE A 138 -14.21 15.46 4.24
N LEU A 139 -15.16 14.53 4.13
CA LEU A 139 -15.18 13.32 4.95
C LEU A 139 -13.95 12.45 4.66
N ALA A 140 -13.60 12.25 3.38
CA ALA A 140 -12.40 11.53 2.97
C ALA A 140 -11.14 12.16 3.59
N TYR A 141 -11.02 13.50 3.52
CA TYR A 141 -9.93 14.24 4.14
C TYR A 141 -9.88 14.04 5.66
N LEU A 142 -11.03 14.09 6.35
CA LEU A 142 -11.11 13.88 7.80
C LEU A 142 -10.71 12.45 8.20
N ILE A 143 -11.13 11.44 7.43
CA ILE A 143 -10.73 10.05 7.63
C ILE A 143 -9.22 9.90 7.48
N LEU A 144 -8.64 10.44 6.41
CA LEU A 144 -7.20 10.40 6.17
C LEU A 144 -6.45 11.18 7.25
N TYR A 145 -6.92 12.35 7.63
CA TYR A 145 -6.33 13.15 8.71
C TYR A 145 -6.31 12.37 10.03
N TRP A 146 -7.40 11.68 10.33
CA TRP A 146 -7.50 10.88 11.56
C TRP A 146 -6.59 9.64 11.52
N LEU A 147 -6.49 8.97 10.37
CA LEU A 147 -5.68 7.75 10.21
C LEU A 147 -4.18 8.06 10.03
N GLU A 148 -3.85 9.10 9.29
CA GLU A 148 -2.49 9.42 8.80
C GLU A 148 -1.97 10.77 9.31
N TYR A 149 -2.40 11.14 10.52
CA TYR A 149 -2.08 12.43 11.13
C TYR A 149 -0.59 12.81 11.06
N ASP A 150 0.32 11.86 11.28
CA ASP A 150 1.75 12.14 11.30
C ASP A 150 2.31 12.52 9.92
N ILE A 151 1.79 11.91 8.85
CA ILE A 151 2.24 12.19 7.49
C ILE A 151 1.73 13.55 7.01
N ILE A 152 0.49 13.87 7.35
CA ILE A 152 -0.13 15.14 6.95
C ILE A 152 0.52 16.31 7.70
N ARG A 153 0.86 16.12 8.97
CA ARG A 153 1.42 17.20 9.81
C ARG A 153 2.92 17.42 9.67
N LYS A 154 3.69 16.38 9.28
CA LYS A 154 5.16 16.47 9.19
C LYS A 154 5.69 16.12 7.79
N PRO A 155 5.15 16.69 6.70
CA PRO A 155 5.63 16.34 5.36
C PRO A 155 7.13 16.69 5.18
N LEU A 156 7.59 17.81 5.76
CA LEU A 156 8.98 18.29 5.61
C LEU A 156 10.01 17.33 6.24
N THR A 157 9.68 16.66 7.34
CA THR A 157 10.59 15.67 7.95
C THR A 157 10.70 14.39 7.12
N LEU A 158 9.65 14.05 6.37
CA LEU A 158 9.67 12.92 5.45
C LEU A 158 10.55 13.20 4.22
N PHE A 159 10.51 14.43 3.69
CA PHE A 159 11.41 14.85 2.61
C PHE A 159 12.88 14.90 3.05
N ALA A 160 13.17 15.29 4.28
CA ALA A 160 14.54 15.30 4.83
C ALA A 160 15.13 13.87 4.90
N GLY A 161 14.32 12.88 5.34
CA GLY A 161 14.71 11.46 5.34
C GLY A 161 14.89 10.84 3.96
N GLN A 162 14.25 11.42 2.93
CA GLN A 162 14.36 10.92 1.55
C GLN A 162 15.78 11.02 0.98
N ASN A 163 16.51 12.09 1.34
CA ASN A 163 17.87 12.32 0.86
C ASN A 163 18.85 11.28 1.45
N ASP A 164 18.66 10.93 2.71
CA ASP A 164 19.45 9.90 3.40
C ASP A 164 19.19 8.50 2.84
N ASN A 165 17.93 8.17 2.59
CA ASN A 165 17.56 6.87 2.02
C ASN A 165 18.06 6.70 0.58
N ARG A 166 18.06 7.77 -0.23
CA ARG A 166 18.65 7.74 -1.59
C ARG A 166 20.16 7.55 -1.53
N LYS A 167 20.86 8.25 -0.64
CA LYS A 167 22.31 8.10 -0.42
C LYS A 167 22.64 6.67 0.04
N ARG A 168 21.93 6.15 1.04
CA ARG A 168 22.11 4.77 1.52
C ARG A 168 21.89 3.75 0.42
N ARG A 169 20.84 3.92 -0.39
CA ARG A 169 20.56 3.01 -1.51
C ARG A 169 21.63 3.06 -2.59
N SER A 170 22.10 4.26 -2.99
CA SER A 170 23.20 4.37 -3.97
C SER A 170 24.48 3.75 -3.44
N LEU A 171 24.74 3.91 -2.13
CA LEU A 171 25.87 3.29 -1.45
C LEU A 171 25.77 1.76 -1.45
N MET A 172 24.60 1.19 -1.14
CA MET A 172 24.37 -0.26 -1.17
C MET A 172 24.50 -0.85 -2.58
N LEU A 173 24.03 -0.15 -3.60
CA LEU A 173 24.20 -0.58 -5.00
C LEU A 173 25.67 -0.57 -5.42
N SER A 174 26.40 0.51 -5.13
CA SER A 174 27.84 0.59 -5.43
C SER A 174 28.67 -0.43 -4.65
N LEU A 175 28.28 -0.75 -3.40
CA LEU A 175 28.89 -1.83 -2.64
C LEU A 175 28.63 -3.19 -3.27
N GLY A 176 27.41 -3.45 -3.75
CA GLY A 176 27.05 -4.69 -4.44
C GLY A 176 27.88 -4.88 -5.71
N ASP A 177 28.07 -3.84 -6.51
CA ASP A 177 28.88 -3.87 -7.72
C ASP A 177 30.37 -4.13 -7.40
N ASN A 178 30.91 -3.46 -6.39
CA ASN A 178 32.27 -3.66 -5.91
C ASN A 178 32.52 -5.08 -5.37
N ILE A 179 31.54 -5.64 -4.65
CA ILE A 179 31.59 -7.02 -4.13
C ILE A 179 31.62 -8.01 -5.30
N ASN A 180 30.77 -7.83 -6.31
CA ASN A 180 30.72 -8.71 -7.47
C ASN A 180 32.02 -8.65 -8.28
N GLU A 181 32.59 -7.47 -8.49
CA GLU A 181 33.87 -7.30 -9.17
C GLU A 181 35.04 -7.92 -8.38
N PHE A 182 35.02 -7.80 -7.05
CA PHE A 182 36.03 -8.41 -6.19
C PHE A 182 35.95 -9.94 -6.22
N LEU A 183 34.75 -10.52 -6.10
CA LEU A 183 34.54 -11.96 -6.15
C LEU A 183 34.89 -12.56 -7.52
N ALA A 184 34.74 -11.81 -8.59
CA ALA A 184 35.11 -12.24 -9.93
C ALA A 184 36.64 -12.44 -10.12
N LYS A 185 37.45 -11.88 -9.22
CA LYS A 185 38.93 -12.02 -9.23
C LYS A 185 39.44 -13.25 -8.44
N ASP A 186 38.53 -14.12 -8.00
CA ASP A 186 38.85 -15.35 -7.21
C ASP A 186 39.78 -15.08 -6.01
N PRO A 187 39.41 -14.18 -5.09
CA PRO A 187 40.26 -13.77 -3.98
C PRO A 187 40.43 -14.88 -2.94
N ASP A 188 41.58 -14.88 -2.27
CA ASP A 188 41.82 -15.76 -1.15
C ASP A 188 40.92 -15.44 0.07
N GLN A 189 40.75 -16.39 0.97
CA GLN A 189 39.84 -16.28 2.10
C GLN A 189 40.14 -15.06 3.00
N GLU A 190 41.40 -14.72 3.20
CA GLU A 190 41.81 -13.60 4.04
C GLU A 190 41.48 -12.25 3.38
N SER A 191 41.63 -12.15 2.08
CA SER A 191 41.22 -10.97 1.29
C SER A 191 39.73 -10.76 1.30
N ILE A 192 38.92 -11.84 1.24
CA ILE A 192 37.48 -11.79 1.38
C ILE A 192 37.09 -11.23 2.75
N LEU A 193 37.66 -11.73 3.83
CA LEU A 193 37.35 -11.25 5.20
C LEU A 193 37.76 -9.80 5.42
N ARG A 194 38.92 -9.35 4.92
CA ARG A 194 39.37 -7.95 5.01
C ARG A 194 38.45 -7.00 4.25
N SER A 195 38.08 -7.36 3.03
CA SER A 195 37.20 -6.56 2.20
C SER A 195 35.80 -6.50 2.76
N PHE A 196 35.28 -7.61 3.29
CA PHE A 196 33.97 -7.65 3.94
C PHE A 196 33.91 -6.75 5.16
N ARG A 197 34.94 -6.78 6.01
CA ARG A 197 35.06 -5.87 7.17
C ARG A 197 35.01 -4.41 6.72
N TYR A 198 35.81 -4.03 5.75
CA TYR A 198 35.85 -2.67 5.21
C TYR A 198 34.45 -2.23 4.69
N TRP A 199 33.74 -3.10 3.97
CA TRP A 199 32.41 -2.78 3.46
C TRP A 199 31.35 -2.65 4.55
N MET A 200 31.42 -3.47 5.62
CA MET A 200 30.52 -3.35 6.76
C MET A 200 30.74 -2.05 7.54
N GLU A 201 31.98 -1.65 7.76
CA GLU A 201 32.31 -0.36 8.35
C GLU A 201 31.79 0.82 7.50
N LEU A 202 32.00 0.76 6.19
CA LEU A 202 31.51 1.77 5.25
C LEU A 202 29.97 1.85 5.23
N ALA A 203 29.29 0.71 5.38
CA ALA A 203 27.83 0.64 5.49
C ALA A 203 27.29 1.07 6.86
N GLY A 204 28.15 1.31 7.84
CA GLY A 204 27.77 1.70 9.20
C GLY A 204 27.16 0.57 10.01
N VAL A 205 27.51 -0.68 9.70
CA VAL A 205 27.07 -1.87 10.44
C VAL A 205 28.09 -2.14 11.54
N SER A 206 27.68 -2.01 12.81
CA SER A 206 28.53 -2.16 13.99
C SER A 206 28.64 -3.61 14.47
N GLU A 207 27.61 -4.41 14.20
CA GLU A 207 27.58 -5.82 14.62
C GLU A 207 27.27 -6.73 13.44
N TYR A 208 28.12 -7.73 13.19
CA TYR A 208 27.91 -8.75 12.16
C TYR A 208 28.67 -10.02 12.50
N GLU A 209 28.22 -11.15 12.01
CA GLU A 209 28.83 -12.44 12.15
C GLU A 209 28.94 -13.14 10.79
N ILE A 210 30.12 -13.65 10.45
CA ILE A 210 30.38 -14.31 9.17
C ILE A 210 30.46 -15.81 9.39
N PHE A 211 29.63 -16.55 8.68
CA PHE A 211 29.61 -18.02 8.70
C PHE A 211 30.13 -18.60 7.38
N LEU A 212 31.06 -19.54 7.47
CA LEU A 212 31.44 -20.41 6.36
C LEU A 212 31.19 -21.88 6.77
N ARG A 213 30.34 -22.57 6.01
CA ARG A 213 30.00 -24.00 6.27
C ARG A 213 29.52 -24.28 7.71
N ASN A 214 28.59 -23.49 8.23
CA ASN A 214 28.03 -23.62 9.57
C ASN A 214 29.00 -23.37 10.76
N SER A 215 30.16 -22.81 10.54
CA SER A 215 31.04 -22.35 11.61
C SER A 215 31.26 -20.84 11.52
N SER A 216 31.18 -20.12 12.63
CA SER A 216 31.50 -18.71 12.67
C SER A 216 33.01 -18.51 12.54
N ILE A 217 33.44 -17.75 11.53
CA ILE A 217 34.87 -17.44 11.33
C ILE A 217 35.23 -16.12 11.98
N TYR A 218 34.27 -15.19 12.03
CA TYR A 218 34.50 -13.86 12.56
C TYR A 218 33.22 -13.30 13.19
N LYS A 219 33.34 -12.73 14.37
CA LYS A 219 32.29 -12.00 15.07
C LYS A 219 32.82 -10.63 15.47
N SER A 220 32.19 -9.59 15.02
CA SER A 220 32.44 -8.22 15.48
C SER A 220 31.84 -8.06 16.87
N SER A 221 32.64 -7.69 17.88
CA SER A 221 32.12 -7.17 19.14
C SER A 221 32.38 -5.69 19.21
N SER A 222 31.33 -4.89 19.40
CA SER A 222 31.49 -3.50 19.82
C SER A 222 32.16 -3.47 21.20
N ALA A 223 33.36 -2.92 21.29
CA ALA A 223 33.96 -2.53 22.55
C ALA A 223 33.31 -1.25 23.06
#